data_56a54551e47b165e1005b9410d9a7504
#
_entry.id   56a54551e47b165e1005b9410d9a7504
#
_cell.length_a   1.000
_cell.length_b   1.000
_cell.length_c   1.000
_cell.angle_alpha   90.00
_cell.angle_beta   90.00
_cell.angle_gamma   90.00
#
_symmetry.space_group_name_H-M   'P 1'
#
loop_
_entity.id
_entity.type
_entity.pdbx_description
1 polymer ?
#
loop_
_entity_poly.entity_id
_entity_poly.type
_entity_poly.pdbx_seq_one_letter_code
_entity_poly.pdbx_strand_id
1 'polypeptide(L)'
;MEVFDINGQIISPLAGKTLYVAGDSIAYGKSSAGGYGKCIADKYGMTLTNEAVDGATLTPNITDKVYGGTRGCISTVVTNSTALAKADYILLEGGVNDAWNNAPVGTLTDGFAAAYDETTMTGALEKMLDDLATNH
;
A
#
# COMPACT_ATOMS: atom_id res chain seq x y z
N MET A 1 -7.86 9.86 24.08
CA MET A 1 -7.16 10.29 25.32
C MET A 1 -5.77 10.72 24.91
N GLU A 2 -5.42 11.97 25.15
CA GLU A 2 -4.07 12.46 24.91
C GLU A 2 -3.16 11.99 26.05
N VAL A 3 -2.00 11.42 25.71
CA VAL A 3 -1.00 11.00 26.68
C VAL A 3 0.13 12.02 26.66
N PHE A 4 0.52 12.53 27.82
CA PHE A 4 1.58 13.53 27.98
C PHE A 4 2.80 12.89 28.61
N ASP A 5 3.99 13.32 28.19
CA ASP A 5 5.24 12.97 28.86
C ASP A 5 5.42 13.78 30.16
N ILE A 6 6.49 13.50 30.86
CA ILE A 6 6.85 14.19 32.14
C ILE A 6 7.06 15.70 31.98
N ASN A 7 7.30 16.19 30.76
CA ASN A 7 7.45 17.61 30.42
C ASN A 7 6.15 18.24 29.91
N GLY A 8 5.03 17.48 29.89
CA GLY A 8 3.73 17.96 29.39
C GLY A 8 3.63 17.97 27.87
N GLN A 9 4.49 17.25 27.14
CA GLN A 9 4.39 17.07 25.70
C GLN A 9 3.46 15.92 25.38
N ILE A 10 2.64 16.09 24.32
CA ILE A 10 1.77 15.01 23.83
C ILE A 10 2.63 13.88 23.28
N ILE A 11 2.54 12.70 23.90
CA ILE A 11 3.14 11.49 23.35
C ILE A 11 2.18 10.93 22.32
N SER A 12 2.63 10.87 21.07
CA SER A 12 1.86 10.19 20.03
C SER A 12 1.71 8.70 20.38
N PRO A 13 0.49 8.13 20.32
CA PRO A 13 0.29 6.70 20.47
C PRO A 13 0.95 5.89 19.34
N LEU A 14 1.42 6.58 18.30
CA LEU A 14 2.13 6.01 17.16
C LEU A 14 3.65 5.97 17.36
N ALA A 15 4.18 6.66 18.38
CA ALA A 15 5.62 6.72 18.64
C ALA A 15 6.18 5.31 18.90
N GLY A 16 7.25 4.96 18.18
CA GLY A 16 7.90 3.65 18.25
C GLY A 16 7.16 2.53 17.51
N LYS A 17 6.00 2.82 16.91
CA LYS A 17 5.27 1.88 16.07
C LYS A 17 5.88 1.75 14.68
N THR A 18 5.62 0.63 14.01
CA THR A 18 6.09 0.37 12.64
C THR A 18 4.98 0.67 11.65
N LEU A 19 5.29 1.52 10.67
CA LEU A 19 4.44 1.83 9.51
C LEU A 19 4.99 1.10 8.28
N TYR A 20 4.18 0.22 7.70
CA TYR A 20 4.43 -0.37 6.40
C TYR A 20 3.66 0.42 5.33
N VAL A 21 4.32 0.71 4.22
CA VAL A 21 3.73 1.42 3.07
C VAL A 21 3.96 0.62 1.80
N ALA A 22 2.91 0.35 1.05
CA ALA A 22 3.00 -0.16 -0.31
C ALA A 22 2.08 0.68 -1.22
N GLY A 23 2.49 0.81 -2.46
CA GLY A 23 1.75 1.60 -3.44
C GLY A 23 2.58 1.90 -4.67
N ASP A 24 2.19 2.95 -5.37
CA ASP A 24 2.85 3.39 -6.60
C ASP A 24 3.83 4.56 -6.38
N SER A 25 4.02 5.39 -7.40
CA SER A 25 4.94 6.53 -7.38
C SER A 25 4.57 7.58 -6.32
N ILE A 26 3.32 7.69 -5.93
CA ILE A 26 2.83 8.64 -4.93
C ILE A 26 3.29 8.18 -3.54
N ALA A 27 3.04 6.91 -3.22
CA ALA A 27 3.50 6.28 -1.98
C ALA A 27 5.03 6.15 -1.91
N TYR A 28 5.67 5.84 -3.05
CA TYR A 28 7.13 5.82 -3.19
C TYR A 28 7.76 7.18 -2.87
N GLY A 29 7.05 8.25 -3.18
CA GLY A 29 7.54 9.61 -3.00
C GLY A 29 8.38 10.12 -4.16
N LYS A 30 8.04 9.71 -5.40
CA LYS A 30 8.69 10.23 -6.60
C LYS A 30 8.64 11.76 -6.61
N SER A 31 9.78 12.39 -6.80
CA SER A 31 9.94 13.85 -6.76
C SER A 31 9.73 14.49 -5.37
N SER A 32 9.76 13.72 -4.30
CA SER A 32 9.69 14.20 -2.92
C SER A 32 10.73 13.50 -2.03
N ALA A 33 10.87 13.96 -0.80
CA ALA A 33 11.82 13.38 0.17
C ALA A 33 11.26 12.11 0.87
N GLY A 34 10.60 11.20 0.14
CA GLY A 34 10.16 9.89 0.65
C GLY A 34 8.65 9.72 0.83
N GLY A 35 7.85 10.57 0.16
CA GLY A 35 6.40 10.42 0.13
C GLY A 35 5.70 10.73 1.45
N TYR A 36 4.39 10.55 1.47
CA TYR A 36 3.55 10.81 2.65
C TYR A 36 3.83 9.85 3.81
N GLY A 37 4.24 8.60 3.52
CA GLY A 37 4.62 7.63 4.55
C GLY A 37 5.77 8.13 5.41
N LYS A 38 6.79 8.74 4.77
CA LYS A 38 7.90 9.36 5.50
C LYS A 38 7.45 10.56 6.32
N CYS A 39 6.58 11.40 5.78
CA CYS A 39 6.04 12.54 6.53
C CYS A 39 5.29 12.10 7.78
N ILE A 40 4.50 11.02 7.69
CA ILE A 40 3.77 10.45 8.82
C ILE A 40 4.76 9.87 9.84
N ALA A 41 5.70 9.04 9.38
CA ALA A 41 6.67 8.39 10.25
C ALA A 41 7.52 9.41 11.01
N ASP A 42 8.07 10.41 10.33
CA ASP A 42 8.88 11.47 10.93
C ASP A 42 8.06 12.27 11.96
N LYS A 43 6.82 12.64 11.61
CA LYS A 43 5.96 13.46 12.47
C LYS A 43 5.60 12.74 13.78
N TYR A 44 5.38 11.44 13.73
CA TYR A 44 4.87 10.68 14.87
C TYR A 44 5.89 9.74 15.51
N GLY A 45 7.15 9.77 15.07
CA GLY A 45 8.22 8.95 15.62
C GLY A 45 8.04 7.45 15.32
N MET A 46 7.55 7.11 14.13
CA MET A 46 7.36 5.73 13.69
C MET A 46 8.59 5.21 12.96
N THR A 47 8.75 3.89 12.94
CA THR A 47 9.69 3.22 12.05
C THR A 47 9.00 2.96 10.71
N LEU A 48 9.57 3.45 9.59
CA LEU A 48 9.01 3.29 8.26
C LEU A 48 9.65 2.12 7.52
N THR A 49 8.81 1.26 6.92
CA THR A 49 9.18 0.39 5.82
C THR A 49 8.34 0.78 4.61
N ASN A 50 8.98 1.30 3.56
CA ASN A 50 8.30 1.70 2.32
C ASN A 50 8.74 0.80 1.18
N GLU A 51 7.84 -0.09 0.74
CA GLU A 51 8.02 -1.02 -0.38
C GLU A 51 7.19 -0.59 -1.62
N ALA A 52 6.76 0.67 -1.68
CA ALA A 52 6.08 1.20 -2.84
C ALA A 52 6.98 1.18 -4.09
N VAL A 53 6.40 0.95 -5.25
CA VAL A 53 7.10 0.82 -6.53
C VAL A 53 6.58 1.86 -7.52
N ASP A 54 7.48 2.70 -8.02
CA ASP A 54 7.14 3.72 -9.04
C ASP A 54 6.46 3.07 -10.25
N GLY A 55 5.27 3.56 -10.58
CA GLY A 55 4.48 3.07 -11.70
C GLY A 55 3.72 1.77 -11.46
N ALA A 56 3.71 1.22 -10.25
CA ALA A 56 2.99 -0.01 -9.95
C ALA A 56 1.47 0.14 -10.13
N THR A 57 0.83 -0.97 -10.48
CA THR A 57 -0.63 -1.12 -10.59
C THR A 57 -1.17 -2.04 -9.50
N LEU A 58 -2.45 -1.96 -9.20
CA LEU A 58 -3.15 -2.97 -8.39
C LEU A 58 -3.28 -4.27 -9.19
N THR A 59 -3.75 -4.14 -10.43
CA THR A 59 -3.97 -5.25 -11.36
C THR A 59 -2.63 -5.80 -11.85
N PRO A 60 -2.40 -7.11 -11.78
CA PRO A 60 -1.18 -7.73 -12.29
C PRO A 60 -1.11 -7.70 -13.82
N ASN A 61 0.11 -7.83 -14.35
CA ASN A 61 0.39 -7.98 -15.78
C ASN A 61 -0.09 -6.82 -16.69
N ILE A 62 -0.30 -5.64 -16.14
CA ILE A 62 -0.64 -4.46 -16.93
C ILE A 62 0.58 -4.00 -17.75
N THR A 63 0.39 -3.83 -19.04
CA THR A 63 1.39 -3.26 -19.93
C THR A 63 1.27 -1.75 -19.98
N ASP A 64 2.39 -1.05 -19.81
CA ASP A 64 2.42 0.40 -19.96
C ASP A 64 2.06 0.82 -21.39
N LYS A 65 1.02 1.64 -21.54
CA LYS A 65 0.51 2.06 -22.86
C LYS A 65 1.40 3.07 -23.59
N VAL A 66 2.37 3.69 -22.90
CA VAL A 66 3.25 4.71 -23.49
C VAL A 66 4.64 4.15 -23.74
N TYR A 67 5.22 3.49 -22.74
CA TYR A 67 6.62 3.04 -22.79
C TYR A 67 6.76 1.55 -23.10
N GLY A 68 5.65 0.81 -23.07
CA GLY A 68 5.67 -0.66 -23.16
C GLY A 68 6.25 -1.29 -21.87
N GLY A 69 6.29 -2.62 -21.84
CA GLY A 69 6.76 -3.37 -20.69
C GLY A 69 5.68 -3.54 -19.61
N THR A 70 5.84 -4.56 -18.79
CA THR A 70 4.90 -4.89 -17.71
C THR A 70 5.15 -4.00 -16.50
N ARG A 71 4.09 -3.42 -15.95
CA ARG A 71 4.13 -2.66 -14.70
C ARG A 71 4.37 -3.56 -13.50
N GLY A 72 5.02 -3.04 -12.47
CA GLY A 72 5.05 -3.68 -11.15
C GLY A 72 3.63 -3.83 -10.60
N CYS A 73 3.42 -4.77 -9.68
CA CYS A 73 2.10 -5.02 -9.10
C CYS A 73 2.16 -4.89 -7.57
N ILE A 74 1.30 -4.04 -7.02
CA ILE A 74 1.24 -3.73 -5.58
C ILE A 74 0.85 -4.98 -4.78
N SER A 75 -0.14 -5.74 -5.25
CA SER A 75 -0.55 -6.98 -4.58
C SER A 75 0.60 -7.99 -4.49
N THR A 76 1.40 -8.13 -5.55
CA THR A 76 2.58 -8.99 -5.55
C THR A 76 3.63 -8.53 -4.53
N VAL A 77 3.86 -7.22 -4.41
CA VAL A 77 4.79 -6.67 -3.40
C VAL A 77 4.29 -6.99 -2.00
N VAL A 78 3.03 -6.73 -1.72
CA VAL A 78 2.40 -6.98 -0.41
C VAL A 78 2.45 -8.47 -0.04
N THR A 79 2.04 -9.36 -0.93
CA THR A 79 2.02 -10.82 -0.69
C THR A 79 3.41 -11.39 -0.43
N ASN A 80 4.45 -10.84 -1.06
CA ASN A 80 5.82 -11.32 -0.90
C ASN A 80 6.60 -10.61 0.20
N SER A 81 6.03 -9.62 0.88
CA SER A 81 6.73 -8.84 1.89
C SER A 81 6.95 -9.62 3.17
N THR A 82 8.19 -9.71 3.60
CA THR A 82 8.55 -10.24 4.93
C THR A 82 8.50 -9.16 6.03
N ALA A 83 8.44 -7.89 5.64
CA ALA A 83 8.37 -6.77 6.57
C ALA A 83 6.96 -6.53 7.09
N LEU A 84 5.95 -6.95 6.32
CA LEU A 84 4.55 -6.76 6.64
C LEU A 84 4.15 -7.40 7.98
N ALA A 85 4.64 -8.59 8.28
CA ALA A 85 4.39 -9.31 9.54
C ALA A 85 4.87 -8.56 10.80
N LYS A 86 5.68 -7.52 10.64
CA LYS A 86 6.19 -6.68 11.74
C LYS A 86 5.53 -5.31 11.81
N ALA A 87 4.56 -5.04 10.93
CA ALA A 87 3.90 -3.77 10.85
C ALA A 87 2.80 -3.64 11.91
N ASP A 88 2.82 -2.55 12.68
CA ASP A 88 1.70 -2.17 13.52
C ASP A 88 0.60 -1.48 12.71
N TYR A 89 0.98 -0.80 11.62
CA TYR A 89 0.08 -0.09 10.73
C TYR A 89 0.49 -0.32 9.27
N ILE A 90 -0.52 -0.51 8.43
CA ILE A 90 -0.35 -0.70 6.99
C ILE A 90 -1.05 0.43 6.27
N LEU A 91 -0.38 1.03 5.30
CA LEU A 91 -0.90 2.08 4.45
C LEU A 91 -0.71 1.66 3.00
N LEU A 92 -1.84 1.48 2.31
CA LEU A 92 -1.89 1.05 0.93
C LEU A 92 -2.42 2.18 0.04
N GLU A 93 -1.83 2.33 -1.12
CA GLU A 93 -2.26 3.27 -2.15
C GLU A 93 -2.10 2.63 -3.52
N GLY A 94 -2.99 2.94 -4.46
CA GLY A 94 -2.89 2.43 -5.82
C GLY A 94 -4.12 2.72 -6.66
N GLY A 95 -4.07 2.27 -7.93
CA GLY A 95 -5.17 2.41 -8.89
C GLY A 95 -4.97 3.53 -9.91
N VAL A 96 -4.12 4.51 -9.64
CA VAL A 96 -3.84 5.61 -10.58
C VAL A 96 -3.21 5.08 -11.88
N ASN A 97 -2.26 4.17 -11.77
CA ASN A 97 -1.62 3.56 -12.94
C ASN A 97 -2.51 2.54 -13.65
N ASP A 98 -3.42 1.91 -12.92
CA ASP A 98 -4.46 1.05 -13.50
C ASP A 98 -5.40 1.88 -14.39
N ALA A 99 -5.93 2.98 -13.84
CA ALA A 99 -6.77 3.92 -14.59
C ALA A 99 -6.02 4.51 -15.79
N TRP A 100 -4.77 4.91 -15.61
CA TRP A 100 -3.91 5.41 -16.69
C TRP A 100 -3.76 4.40 -17.82
N ASN A 101 -3.62 3.13 -17.51
CA ASN A 101 -3.43 2.06 -18.50
C ASN A 101 -4.75 1.40 -18.94
N ASN A 102 -5.91 1.94 -18.54
CA ASN A 102 -7.24 1.42 -18.84
C ASN A 102 -7.46 -0.04 -18.34
N ALA A 103 -6.92 -0.39 -17.18
CA ALA A 103 -7.24 -1.65 -16.55
C ALA A 103 -8.76 -1.75 -16.29
N PRO A 104 -9.38 -2.91 -16.46
CA PRO A 104 -10.79 -3.08 -16.17
C PRO A 104 -11.08 -2.81 -14.68
N VAL A 105 -12.12 -2.05 -14.39
CA VAL A 105 -12.52 -1.75 -13.00
C VAL A 105 -12.99 -3.01 -12.29
N GLY A 106 -13.79 -3.83 -12.94
CA GLY A 106 -14.39 -5.02 -12.35
C GLY A 106 -15.65 -4.73 -11.52
N THR A 107 -16.13 -5.74 -10.84
CA THR A 107 -17.32 -5.69 -9.98
C THR A 107 -16.95 -6.19 -8.59
N LEU A 108 -17.48 -5.55 -7.55
CA LEU A 108 -17.29 -6.00 -6.17
C LEU A 108 -17.88 -7.41 -5.99
N THR A 109 -17.13 -8.25 -5.29
CA THR A 109 -17.57 -9.58 -4.88
C THR A 109 -18.49 -9.45 -3.68
N ASP A 110 -19.51 -10.30 -3.59
CA ASP A 110 -20.41 -10.33 -2.43
C ASP A 110 -19.76 -11.14 -1.28
N GLY A 111 -19.00 -10.45 -0.46
CA GLY A 111 -18.24 -11.02 0.66
C GLY A 111 -16.90 -11.64 0.26
N PHE A 112 -16.28 -12.38 1.18
CA PHE A 112 -15.06 -13.12 0.89
C PHE A 112 -15.36 -14.27 -0.08
N ALA A 113 -14.61 -14.33 -1.17
CA ALA A 113 -14.80 -15.30 -2.24
C ALA A 113 -13.74 -16.39 -2.21
N ALA A 114 -14.07 -17.56 -2.79
CA ALA A 114 -13.09 -18.62 -3.02
C ALA A 114 -12.05 -18.23 -4.10
N ALA A 115 -12.40 -17.27 -4.97
CA ALA A 115 -11.53 -16.72 -5.99
C ALA A 115 -11.97 -15.30 -6.36
N TYR A 116 -11.00 -14.44 -6.66
CA TYR A 116 -11.20 -13.06 -7.12
C TYR A 116 -10.74 -12.94 -8.57
N ASP A 117 -11.39 -12.05 -9.35
CA ASP A 117 -10.94 -11.73 -10.70
C ASP A 117 -9.80 -10.71 -10.66
N GLU A 118 -8.60 -11.18 -10.39
CA GLU A 118 -7.40 -10.34 -10.31
C GLU A 118 -7.02 -9.66 -11.64
N THR A 119 -7.72 -9.96 -12.73
CA THR A 119 -7.54 -9.23 -14.00
C THR A 119 -8.24 -7.87 -13.99
N THR A 120 -8.95 -7.55 -12.92
CA THR A 120 -9.63 -6.26 -12.68
C THR A 120 -9.07 -5.56 -11.46
N MET A 121 -9.22 -4.23 -11.41
CA MET A 121 -8.76 -3.42 -10.26
C MET A 121 -9.47 -3.85 -8.96
N THR A 122 -10.78 -4.05 -9.03
CA THR A 122 -11.59 -4.45 -7.87
C THR A 122 -11.18 -5.81 -7.36
N GLY A 123 -11.09 -6.82 -8.22
CA GLY A 123 -10.72 -8.16 -7.80
C GLY A 123 -9.27 -8.27 -7.30
N ALA A 124 -8.33 -7.53 -7.90
CA ALA A 124 -6.96 -7.45 -7.40
C ALA A 124 -6.88 -6.81 -6.01
N LEU A 125 -7.67 -5.75 -5.76
CA LEU A 125 -7.75 -5.11 -4.45
C LEU A 125 -8.39 -6.04 -3.41
N GLU A 126 -9.51 -6.68 -3.74
CA GLU A 126 -10.21 -7.61 -2.85
C GLU A 126 -9.29 -8.78 -2.46
N LYS A 127 -8.60 -9.38 -3.43
CA LYS A 127 -7.62 -10.44 -3.18
C LYS A 127 -6.52 -10.00 -2.23
N MET A 128 -5.96 -8.82 -2.46
CA MET A 128 -4.91 -8.27 -1.60
C MET A 128 -5.41 -8.04 -0.16
N LEU A 129 -6.62 -7.52 0.01
CA LEU A 129 -7.22 -7.30 1.34
C LEU A 129 -7.54 -8.61 2.04
N ASP A 130 -8.00 -9.64 1.31
CA ASP A 130 -8.25 -10.98 1.85
C ASP A 130 -6.94 -11.64 2.30
N ASP A 131 -5.89 -11.53 1.51
CA ASP A 131 -4.55 -12.03 1.87
C ASP A 131 -4.02 -11.35 3.14
N LEU A 132 -4.20 -10.04 3.27
CA LEU A 132 -3.83 -9.31 4.47
C LEU A 132 -4.62 -9.76 5.70
N ALA A 133 -5.93 -9.93 5.56
CA ALA A 133 -6.79 -10.35 6.67
C ALA A 133 -6.53 -11.80 7.12
N THR A 134 -6.02 -12.65 6.20
CA THR A 134 -5.79 -14.08 6.47
C THR A 134 -4.39 -14.34 7.02
N ASN A 135 -3.38 -13.58 6.58
CA ASN A 135 -1.97 -13.88 6.83
C ASN A 135 -1.30 -12.88 7.80
N HIS A 136 -1.97 -11.82 8.20
CA HIS A 136 -1.47 -10.75 9.07
C HIS A 136 -2.53 -10.26 10.05
#